data_cd5cdddd5dfaa6bd39abf7ab1f72f383
#
_entry.id   cd5cdddd5dfaa6bd39abf7ab1f72f383
#
_cell.length_a   1.000
_cell.length_b   1.000
_cell.length_c   1.000
_cell.angle_alpha   90.00
_cell.angle_beta   90.00
_cell.angle_gamma   90.00
#
_symmetry.space_group_name_H-M   'P 1'
#
loop_
_entity.id
_entity.type
_entity.pdbx_description
1 polymer ?
#
loop_
_entity_poly.entity_id
_entity_poly.type
_entity_poly.pdbx_seq_one_letter_code
_entity_poly.pdbx_strand_id
1 'polypeptide(L)'
;LKNSQYQAIMRQYDLRQLQHRHLQSQRYQEICDRLPAYRQLEEETASFCADRARAAALGRKDVLQDMQQHLQELQEQKTLLLTQAGYPADYLELTYSCPDSHDTGFIGDKKCHCFKQAMVDLLYRQSNIHDVLKRENFDTFDIRYYSDTKNRSLGVSPRENIQAVLSTCHDFIDHFDEQSRNLL
;
A
#
# COMPACT_ATOMS: atom_id res chain seq x y z
N LEU A 1 19.70 10.51 -1.75
CA LEU A 1 19.79 9.05 -1.98
C LEU A 1 20.91 8.74 -2.93
N LYS A 2 21.70 7.73 -2.60
CA LYS A 2 22.65 7.13 -3.57
C LYS A 2 21.83 6.38 -4.63
N ASN A 3 22.35 6.29 -5.87
CA ASN A 3 21.63 5.61 -6.95
C ASN A 3 21.30 4.14 -6.62
N SER A 4 22.20 3.44 -5.93
CA SER A 4 21.99 2.06 -5.46
C SER A 4 20.82 1.93 -4.47
N GLN A 5 20.62 2.91 -3.61
CA GLN A 5 19.50 2.95 -2.65
C GLN A 5 18.16 3.17 -3.36
N TYR A 6 18.15 4.09 -4.33
CA TYR A 6 16.98 4.32 -5.18
C TYR A 6 16.59 3.05 -5.92
N GLN A 7 17.54 2.40 -6.58
CA GLN A 7 17.26 1.15 -7.30
C GLN A 7 16.80 0.02 -6.38
N ALA A 8 17.31 -0.07 -5.14
CA ALA A 8 16.84 -1.06 -4.17
C ALA A 8 15.37 -0.85 -3.81
N ILE A 9 14.94 0.40 -3.64
CA ILE A 9 13.54 0.74 -3.38
C ILE A 9 12.67 0.42 -4.61
N MET A 10 13.09 0.81 -5.81
CA MET A 10 12.34 0.55 -7.04
C MET A 10 12.13 -0.95 -7.28
N ARG A 11 13.16 -1.78 -7.06
CA ARG A 11 13.01 -3.24 -7.13
C ARG A 11 11.93 -3.80 -6.18
N GLN A 12 11.76 -3.21 -5.00
CA GLN A 12 10.69 -3.63 -4.08
C GLN A 12 9.31 -3.30 -4.66
N TYR A 13 9.15 -2.15 -5.31
CA TYR A 13 7.91 -1.79 -6.00
C TYR A 13 7.63 -2.72 -7.17
N ASP A 14 8.62 -3.01 -8.01
CA ASP A 14 8.51 -3.92 -9.15
C ASP A 14 8.06 -5.33 -8.67
N LEU A 15 8.69 -5.84 -7.62
CA LEU A 15 8.32 -7.14 -7.03
C LEU A 15 6.88 -7.13 -6.48
N ARG A 16 6.47 -6.05 -5.79
CA ARG A 16 5.13 -5.91 -5.26
C ARG A 16 4.09 -5.88 -6.37
N GLN A 17 4.31 -5.08 -7.40
CA GLN A 17 3.44 -5.03 -8.58
C GLN A 17 3.34 -6.40 -9.27
N LEU A 18 4.46 -7.12 -9.39
CA LEU A 18 4.47 -8.47 -9.95
C LEU A 18 3.65 -9.44 -9.10
N GLN A 19 3.77 -9.39 -7.78
CA GLN A 19 2.99 -10.20 -6.86
C GLN A 19 1.48 -9.92 -6.98
N HIS A 20 1.08 -8.66 -7.06
CA HIS A 20 -0.34 -8.28 -7.23
C HIS A 20 -0.91 -8.75 -8.57
N ARG A 21 -0.15 -8.62 -9.67
CA ARG A 21 -0.56 -9.15 -10.97
C ARG A 21 -0.66 -10.67 -10.98
N HIS A 22 0.27 -11.35 -10.31
CA HIS A 22 0.22 -12.80 -10.18
C HIS A 22 -1.02 -13.25 -9.40
N LEU A 23 -1.31 -12.59 -8.28
CA LEU A 23 -2.51 -12.86 -7.50
C LEU A 23 -3.79 -12.63 -8.33
N GLN A 24 -3.86 -11.54 -9.08
CA GLN A 24 -4.97 -11.27 -9.99
C GLN A 24 -5.14 -12.39 -11.02
N SER A 25 -4.03 -12.84 -11.64
CA SER A 25 -4.06 -13.94 -12.61
C SER A 25 -4.52 -15.25 -11.99
N GLN A 26 -4.10 -15.54 -10.76
CA GLN A 26 -4.57 -16.74 -10.03
C GLN A 26 -6.07 -16.68 -9.74
N ARG A 27 -6.57 -15.53 -9.27
CA ARG A 27 -8.00 -15.30 -9.03
C ARG A 27 -8.82 -15.42 -10.30
N TYR A 28 -8.31 -14.86 -11.40
CA TYR A 28 -8.96 -14.97 -12.70
C TYR A 28 -9.06 -16.43 -13.15
N GLN A 29 -7.99 -17.20 -13.04
CA GLN A 29 -7.99 -18.62 -13.38
C GLN A 29 -8.97 -19.41 -12.50
N GLU A 30 -8.98 -19.14 -11.20
CA GLU A 30 -9.93 -19.74 -10.26
C GLU A 30 -11.38 -19.50 -10.68
N ILE A 31 -11.73 -18.25 -11.02
CA ILE A 31 -13.08 -17.90 -11.46
C ILE A 31 -13.43 -18.61 -12.78
N CYS A 32 -12.53 -18.61 -13.75
CA CYS A 32 -12.76 -19.28 -15.03
C CYS A 32 -12.96 -20.80 -14.89
N ASP A 33 -12.29 -21.41 -13.92
CA ASP A 33 -12.41 -22.84 -13.65
C ASP A 33 -13.69 -23.20 -12.89
N ARG A 34 -14.10 -22.33 -11.96
CA ARG A 34 -15.31 -22.53 -11.14
C ARG A 34 -16.59 -22.08 -11.82
N LEU A 35 -16.53 -21.08 -12.68
CA LEU A 35 -17.68 -20.45 -13.35
C LEU A 35 -17.52 -20.50 -14.88
N PRO A 36 -17.88 -21.60 -15.56
CA PRO A 36 -17.77 -21.70 -17.01
C PRO A 36 -18.53 -20.60 -17.78
N ALA A 37 -19.65 -20.12 -17.22
CA ALA A 37 -20.41 -18.99 -17.78
C ALA A 37 -19.59 -17.68 -17.77
N TYR A 38 -18.75 -17.45 -16.76
CA TYR A 38 -17.86 -16.30 -16.72
C TYR A 38 -16.83 -16.37 -17.86
N ARG A 39 -16.23 -17.54 -18.08
CA ARG A 39 -15.29 -17.75 -19.19
C ARG A 39 -15.95 -17.49 -20.54
N GLN A 40 -17.20 -17.94 -20.76
CA GLN A 40 -17.92 -17.66 -21.98
C GLN A 40 -18.13 -16.17 -22.23
N LEU A 41 -18.49 -15.40 -21.20
CA LEU A 41 -18.61 -13.94 -21.31
C LEU A 41 -17.25 -13.26 -21.59
N GLU A 42 -16.14 -13.80 -21.11
CA GLU A 42 -14.79 -13.31 -21.45
C GLU A 42 -14.47 -13.56 -22.93
N GLU A 43 -14.75 -14.76 -23.43
CA GLU A 43 -14.55 -15.14 -24.84
C GLU A 43 -15.45 -14.29 -25.76
N GLU A 44 -16.70 -14.06 -25.37
CA GLU A 44 -17.64 -13.19 -26.10
C GLU A 44 -17.11 -11.74 -26.12
N THR A 45 -16.67 -11.20 -24.98
CA THR A 45 -16.07 -9.88 -24.90
C THR A 45 -14.86 -9.75 -25.82
N ALA A 46 -13.96 -10.72 -25.80
CA ALA A 46 -12.76 -10.73 -26.63
C ALA A 46 -13.09 -10.79 -28.12
N SER A 47 -14.03 -11.68 -28.50
CA SER A 47 -14.49 -11.81 -29.89
C SER A 47 -15.14 -10.52 -30.38
N PHE A 48 -16.03 -9.95 -29.58
CA PHE A 48 -16.70 -8.69 -29.91
C PHE A 48 -15.70 -7.56 -30.11
N CYS A 49 -14.72 -7.40 -29.20
CA CYS A 49 -13.67 -6.38 -29.35
C CYS A 49 -12.82 -6.61 -30.60
N ALA A 50 -12.46 -7.86 -30.92
CA ALA A 50 -11.68 -8.16 -32.10
C ALA A 50 -12.43 -7.85 -33.41
N ASP A 51 -13.72 -8.15 -33.49
CA ASP A 51 -14.56 -7.85 -34.66
C ASP A 51 -14.76 -6.37 -34.86
N ARG A 52 -14.96 -5.62 -33.77
CA ARG A 52 -15.04 -4.15 -33.81
C ARG A 52 -13.73 -3.51 -34.25
N ALA A 53 -12.59 -4.01 -33.75
CA ALA A 53 -11.27 -3.53 -34.15
C ALA A 53 -11.01 -3.77 -35.67
N ARG A 54 -11.39 -4.93 -36.19
CA ARG A 54 -11.30 -5.22 -37.62
C ARG A 54 -12.19 -4.31 -38.46
N ALA A 55 -13.43 -4.08 -38.03
CA ALA A 55 -14.36 -3.21 -38.74
C ALA A 55 -13.88 -1.74 -38.75
N ALA A 56 -13.32 -1.27 -37.65
CA ALA A 56 -12.70 0.07 -37.53
C ALA A 56 -11.49 0.22 -38.48
N ALA A 57 -10.65 -0.81 -38.57
CA ALA A 57 -9.51 -0.86 -39.49
C ALA A 57 -9.93 -0.80 -40.95
N LEU A 58 -11.14 -1.29 -41.28
CA LEU A 58 -11.76 -1.21 -42.61
C LEU A 58 -12.49 0.11 -42.87
N GLY A 59 -12.37 1.10 -41.98
CA GLY A 59 -12.91 2.46 -42.15
C GLY A 59 -14.39 2.61 -41.74
N ARG A 60 -15.00 1.63 -41.10
CA ARG A 60 -16.36 1.72 -40.57
C ARG A 60 -16.37 2.53 -39.27
N LYS A 61 -16.84 3.78 -39.31
CA LYS A 61 -16.89 4.69 -38.16
C LYS A 61 -18.11 4.48 -37.26
N ASP A 62 -19.19 3.91 -37.79
CA ASP A 62 -20.44 3.62 -37.09
C ASP A 62 -20.33 2.50 -36.04
N VAL A 63 -19.28 1.70 -36.12
CA VAL A 63 -19.06 0.49 -35.31
C VAL A 63 -18.75 0.81 -33.83
N LEU A 64 -18.35 2.03 -33.53
CA LEU A 64 -17.96 2.45 -32.17
C LEU A 64 -19.15 2.93 -31.33
N GLN A 65 -20.29 3.24 -31.96
CA GLN A 65 -21.41 3.92 -31.30
C GLN A 65 -22.10 3.04 -30.26
N ASP A 66 -22.24 1.73 -30.55
CA ASP A 66 -22.89 0.76 -29.64
C ASP A 66 -21.89 -0.04 -28.80
N MET A 67 -20.59 0.16 -29.05
CA MET A 67 -19.53 -0.63 -28.41
C MET A 67 -19.51 -0.42 -26.89
N GLN A 68 -19.64 0.82 -26.45
CA GLN A 68 -19.56 1.15 -25.02
C GLN A 68 -20.72 0.56 -24.24
N GLN A 69 -21.94 0.65 -24.78
CA GLN A 69 -23.13 0.09 -24.13
C GLN A 69 -23.02 -1.43 -24.03
N HIS A 70 -22.65 -2.12 -25.11
CA HIS A 70 -22.54 -3.57 -25.10
C HIS A 70 -21.45 -4.09 -24.16
N LEU A 71 -20.29 -3.41 -24.09
CA LEU A 71 -19.24 -3.74 -23.13
C LEU A 71 -19.69 -3.52 -21.69
N GLN A 72 -20.50 -2.49 -21.44
CA GLN A 72 -21.07 -2.26 -20.12
C GLN A 72 -22.05 -3.38 -19.72
N GLU A 73 -22.92 -3.80 -20.64
CA GLU A 73 -23.86 -4.92 -20.41
C GLU A 73 -23.11 -6.23 -20.09
N LEU A 74 -22.05 -6.55 -20.83
CA LEU A 74 -21.21 -7.71 -20.56
C LEU A 74 -20.50 -7.62 -19.20
N GLN A 75 -20.02 -6.44 -18.83
CA GLN A 75 -19.40 -6.20 -17.53
C GLN A 75 -20.39 -6.35 -16.38
N GLU A 76 -21.61 -5.86 -16.52
CA GLU A 76 -22.69 -6.03 -15.53
C GLU A 76 -23.04 -7.51 -15.34
N GLN A 77 -23.13 -8.29 -16.44
CA GLN A 77 -23.35 -9.74 -16.37
C GLN A 77 -22.20 -10.47 -15.64
N LYS A 78 -20.96 -10.13 -15.95
CA LYS A 78 -19.78 -10.68 -15.24
C LYS A 78 -19.82 -10.39 -13.76
N THR A 79 -20.11 -9.16 -13.38
CA THR A 79 -20.23 -8.74 -11.98
C THR A 79 -21.36 -9.47 -11.26
N LEU A 80 -22.48 -9.67 -11.94
CA LEU A 80 -23.61 -10.43 -11.41
C LEU A 80 -23.24 -11.90 -11.16
N LEU A 81 -22.55 -12.55 -12.08
CA LEU A 81 -22.06 -13.93 -11.90
C LEU A 81 -21.12 -14.07 -10.73
N LEU A 82 -20.17 -13.12 -10.54
CA LEU A 82 -19.26 -13.13 -9.41
C LEU A 82 -20.02 -13.00 -8.08
N THR A 83 -20.92 -12.04 -7.98
CA THR A 83 -21.68 -11.80 -6.74
C THR A 83 -22.64 -12.93 -6.41
N GLN A 84 -23.28 -13.54 -7.39
CA GLN A 84 -24.14 -14.72 -7.21
C GLN A 84 -23.33 -15.95 -6.74
N ALA A 85 -22.07 -16.06 -7.15
CA ALA A 85 -21.17 -17.11 -6.71
C ALA A 85 -20.52 -16.83 -5.33
N GLY A 86 -20.86 -15.69 -4.69
CA GLY A 86 -20.38 -15.30 -3.36
C GLY A 86 -19.04 -14.57 -3.35
N TYR A 87 -18.55 -14.14 -4.52
CA TYR A 87 -17.34 -13.32 -4.61
C TYR A 87 -17.67 -11.83 -4.53
N PRO A 88 -16.77 -10.99 -4.01
CA PRO A 88 -16.89 -9.53 -4.10
C PRO A 88 -16.92 -9.07 -5.56
N ALA A 89 -17.61 -7.95 -5.84
CA ALA A 89 -17.69 -7.40 -7.20
C ALA A 89 -16.30 -6.99 -7.76
N ASP A 90 -15.39 -6.59 -6.88
CA ASP A 90 -14.01 -6.17 -7.16
C ASP A 90 -12.97 -7.30 -7.02
N TYR A 91 -13.42 -8.57 -6.88
CA TYR A 91 -12.53 -9.71 -6.62
C TYR A 91 -11.40 -9.86 -7.64
N LEU A 92 -11.66 -9.51 -8.89
CA LEU A 92 -10.71 -9.59 -10.00
C LEU A 92 -9.97 -8.28 -10.27
N GLU A 93 -10.24 -7.24 -9.50
CA GLU A 93 -9.51 -5.99 -9.63
C GLU A 93 -8.08 -6.11 -9.09
N LEU A 94 -7.20 -5.27 -9.65
CA LEU A 94 -5.83 -5.21 -9.20
C LEU A 94 -5.78 -4.56 -7.82
N THR A 95 -5.22 -5.26 -6.85
CA THR A 95 -5.02 -4.73 -5.49
C THR A 95 -3.71 -3.96 -5.40
N TYR A 96 -3.66 -2.97 -4.50
CA TYR A 96 -2.46 -2.15 -4.28
C TYR A 96 -2.17 -2.04 -2.79
N SER A 97 -0.89 -2.10 -2.43
CA SER A 97 -0.46 -1.85 -1.05
C SER A 97 -0.53 -0.36 -0.70
N CYS A 98 -0.30 0.51 -1.69
CA CYS A 98 -0.49 1.95 -1.57
C CYS A 98 -1.50 2.41 -2.62
N PRO A 99 -2.73 2.78 -2.21
CA PRO A 99 -3.77 3.20 -3.14
C PRO A 99 -3.42 4.51 -3.87
N ASP A 100 -2.66 5.42 -3.22
CA ASP A 100 -2.35 6.73 -3.79
C ASP A 100 -1.38 6.66 -4.98
N SER A 101 -0.38 5.79 -4.89
CA SER A 101 0.64 5.63 -5.92
C SER A 101 0.43 4.40 -6.79
N HIS A 102 -0.55 3.55 -6.48
CA HIS A 102 -0.73 2.25 -7.11
C HIS A 102 0.57 1.42 -7.15
N ASP A 103 1.30 1.47 -6.03
CA ASP A 103 2.61 0.80 -5.86
C ASP A 103 3.67 1.19 -6.90
N THR A 104 3.61 2.41 -7.45
CA THR A 104 4.67 2.99 -8.27
C THR A 104 5.69 3.77 -7.44
N GLY A 105 5.29 4.19 -6.23
CA GLY A 105 6.06 5.09 -5.37
C GLY A 105 5.93 6.57 -5.74
N PHE A 106 5.17 6.90 -6.80
CA PHE A 106 5.02 8.27 -7.30
C PHE A 106 3.55 8.62 -7.55
N ILE A 107 3.23 9.91 -7.44
CA ILE A 107 1.96 10.53 -7.83
C ILE A 107 2.33 11.65 -8.82
N GLY A 108 2.17 11.38 -10.13
CA GLY A 108 2.75 12.20 -11.17
C GLY A 108 4.28 12.28 -11.00
N ASP A 109 4.83 13.48 -10.96
CA ASP A 109 6.28 13.71 -10.80
C ASP A 109 6.75 13.74 -9.33
N LYS A 110 5.82 13.61 -8.37
CA LYS A 110 6.14 13.73 -6.94
C LYS A 110 6.25 12.36 -6.28
N LYS A 111 7.21 12.23 -5.37
CA LYS A 111 7.35 11.03 -4.53
C LYS A 111 6.16 10.89 -3.60
N CYS A 112 5.51 9.73 -3.62
CA CYS A 112 4.43 9.37 -2.70
C CYS A 112 4.95 9.23 -1.26
N HIS A 113 4.06 9.31 -0.28
CA HIS A 113 4.40 9.05 1.13
C HIS A 113 5.01 7.65 1.31
N CYS A 114 4.51 6.64 0.61
CA CYS A 114 5.05 5.27 0.68
C CYS A 114 6.52 5.20 0.22
N PHE A 115 6.93 5.99 -0.80
CA PHE A 115 8.33 6.07 -1.22
C PHE A 115 9.20 6.74 -0.16
N LYS A 116 8.69 7.81 0.49
CA LYS A 116 9.41 8.49 1.57
C LYS A 116 9.61 7.51 2.75
N GLN A 117 8.59 6.74 3.10
CA GLN A 117 8.69 5.72 4.14
C GLN A 117 9.70 4.63 3.78
N ALA A 118 9.67 4.10 2.56
CA ALA A 118 10.64 3.10 2.10
C ALA A 118 12.09 3.61 2.14
N MET A 119 12.30 4.92 1.91
CA MET A 119 13.61 5.56 2.09
C MET A 119 14.08 5.52 3.54
N VAL A 120 13.20 5.91 4.45
CA VAL A 120 13.48 5.90 5.90
C VAL A 120 13.80 4.48 6.35
N ASP A 121 12.96 3.50 6.00
CA ASP A 121 13.16 2.09 6.36
C ASP A 121 14.48 1.53 5.84
N LEU A 122 14.88 1.90 4.61
CA LEU A 122 16.15 1.49 4.04
C LEU A 122 17.35 2.06 4.82
N LEU A 123 17.29 3.34 5.19
CA LEU A 123 18.32 4.00 5.98
C LEU A 123 18.44 3.41 7.39
N TYR A 124 17.32 3.12 8.03
CA TYR A 124 17.29 2.46 9.34
C TYR A 124 17.91 1.05 9.28
N ARG A 125 17.58 0.27 8.26
CA ARG A 125 18.17 -1.08 8.07
C ARG A 125 19.69 -1.02 7.85
N GLN A 126 20.16 -0.01 7.10
CA GLN A 126 21.59 0.17 6.86
C GLN A 126 22.36 0.67 8.08
N SER A 127 21.70 1.33 9.02
CA SER A 127 22.35 1.87 10.24
C SER A 127 22.45 0.89 11.40
N ASN A 128 21.96 -0.36 11.25
CA ASN A 128 21.80 -1.36 12.33
C ASN A 128 20.96 -0.90 13.53
N ILE A 129 20.31 0.27 13.44
CA ILE A 129 19.44 0.81 14.51
C ILE A 129 18.15 -0.01 14.64
N HIS A 130 17.73 -0.69 13.57
CA HIS A 130 16.48 -1.45 13.53
C HIS A 130 16.37 -2.50 14.65
N ASP A 131 17.44 -3.24 14.93
CA ASP A 131 17.44 -4.27 15.99
C ASP A 131 17.53 -3.64 17.38
N VAL A 132 18.12 -2.45 17.49
CA VAL A 132 18.16 -1.67 18.73
C VAL A 132 16.76 -1.13 19.03
N LEU A 133 16.08 -0.51 18.07
CA LEU A 133 14.73 0.04 18.23
C LEU A 133 13.67 -1.01 18.59
N LYS A 134 13.84 -2.27 18.18
CA LYS A 134 12.94 -3.36 18.60
C LYS A 134 13.06 -3.69 20.09
N ARG A 135 14.23 -3.49 20.67
CA ARG A 135 14.52 -3.83 22.09
C ARG A 135 14.47 -2.62 22.99
N GLU A 136 14.81 -1.44 22.47
CA GLU A 136 14.98 -0.20 23.21
C GLU A 136 13.99 0.83 22.64
N ASN A 137 12.79 0.82 23.19
CA ASN A 137 11.69 1.71 22.82
C ASN A 137 10.84 2.05 24.05
N PHE A 138 9.85 2.92 23.90
CA PHE A 138 9.00 3.35 25.01
C PHE A 138 8.19 2.20 25.64
N ASP A 139 7.79 1.18 24.85
CA ASP A 139 7.01 0.05 25.35
C ASP A 139 7.86 -0.88 26.23
N THR A 140 9.16 -0.95 25.95
CA THR A 140 10.12 -1.80 26.67
C THR A 140 10.86 -1.03 27.77
N PHE A 141 10.64 0.29 27.86
CA PHE A 141 11.30 1.13 28.86
C PHE A 141 10.78 0.82 30.27
N ASP A 142 11.67 0.33 31.14
CA ASP A 142 11.30 -0.05 32.50
C ASP A 142 11.70 1.00 33.54
N ILE A 143 10.73 1.74 34.00
CA ILE A 143 10.86 2.79 35.00
C ILE A 143 11.33 2.26 36.37
N ARG A 144 11.20 0.95 36.63
CA ARG A 144 11.57 0.32 37.91
C ARG A 144 13.07 0.34 38.16
N TYR A 145 13.90 0.55 37.14
CA TYR A 145 15.35 0.74 37.29
C TYR A 145 15.72 2.06 37.98
N TYR A 146 14.80 3.02 38.08
CA TYR A 146 15.05 4.31 38.69
C TYR A 146 14.57 4.34 40.14
N SER A 147 15.43 4.84 41.04
CA SER A 147 15.15 4.93 42.50
C SER A 147 14.04 5.93 42.80
N ASP A 148 13.18 5.60 43.78
CA ASP A 148 12.17 6.49 44.33
C ASP A 148 12.73 7.45 45.40
N THR A 149 13.99 7.23 45.82
CA THR A 149 14.59 8.04 46.89
C THR A 149 14.86 9.45 46.39
N LYS A 150 14.24 10.45 47.03
CA LYS A 150 14.39 11.85 46.65
C LYS A 150 15.82 12.34 46.90
N ASN A 151 16.37 13.02 45.90
CA ASN A 151 17.63 13.72 46.06
C ASN A 151 17.44 14.93 46.99
N ARG A 152 18.27 15.06 48.05
CA ARG A 152 18.15 16.13 49.05
C ARG A 152 18.35 17.53 48.47
N SER A 153 19.15 17.67 47.42
CA SER A 153 19.44 18.96 46.78
C SER A 153 18.45 19.34 45.68
N LEU A 154 17.83 18.35 44.99
CA LEU A 154 16.92 18.58 43.87
C LEU A 154 15.45 18.48 44.27
N GLY A 155 15.12 17.85 45.40
CA GLY A 155 13.76 17.67 45.89
C GLY A 155 12.93 16.62 45.13
N VAL A 156 13.47 16.04 44.06
CA VAL A 156 12.82 15.05 43.20
C VAL A 156 13.59 13.74 43.22
N SER A 157 12.89 12.62 43.01
CA SER A 157 13.52 11.32 42.84
C SER A 157 13.94 11.09 41.37
N PRO A 158 14.93 10.21 41.13
CA PRO A 158 15.26 9.79 39.74
C PRO A 158 14.05 9.27 38.96
N ARG A 159 13.12 8.57 39.62
CA ARG A 159 11.90 8.06 39.01
C ARG A 159 10.94 9.18 38.62
N GLU A 160 10.70 10.14 39.50
CA GLU A 160 9.89 11.32 39.19
C GLU A 160 10.49 12.12 38.03
N ASN A 161 11.82 12.28 37.99
CA ASN A 161 12.48 12.98 36.90
C ASN A 161 12.34 12.25 35.55
N ILE A 162 12.58 10.95 35.51
CA ILE A 162 12.46 10.21 34.23
C ILE A 162 11.02 10.13 33.75
N GLN A 163 10.03 10.11 34.65
CA GLN A 163 8.61 10.20 34.28
C GLN A 163 8.30 11.51 33.58
N ALA A 164 8.83 12.62 34.09
CA ALA A 164 8.65 13.92 33.45
C ALA A 164 9.33 13.97 32.06
N VAL A 165 10.53 13.39 31.93
CA VAL A 165 11.23 13.29 30.65
C VAL A 165 10.42 12.46 29.65
N LEU A 166 9.90 11.29 30.06
CA LEU A 166 9.06 10.45 29.21
C LEU A 166 7.79 11.18 28.75
N SER A 167 7.12 11.89 29.66
CA SER A 167 5.94 12.70 29.31
C SER A 167 6.28 13.76 28.26
N THR A 168 7.42 14.44 28.42
CA THR A 168 7.88 15.44 27.44
C THR A 168 8.20 14.81 26.08
N CYS A 169 8.80 13.62 26.06
CA CYS A 169 9.07 12.89 24.82
C CYS A 169 7.78 12.47 24.10
N HIS A 170 6.78 11.96 24.83
CA HIS A 170 5.49 11.61 24.27
C HIS A 170 4.76 12.84 23.72
N ASP A 171 4.70 13.91 24.49
CA ASP A 171 4.10 15.17 24.06
C ASP A 171 4.75 15.72 22.77
N PHE A 172 6.08 15.63 22.69
CA PHE A 172 6.82 16.02 21.48
C PHE A 172 6.44 15.14 20.26
N ILE A 173 6.28 13.82 20.43
CA ILE A 173 5.92 12.91 19.34
C ILE A 173 4.50 13.18 18.89
N ASP A 174 3.57 13.34 19.82
CA ASP A 174 2.14 13.55 19.54
C ASP A 174 1.89 14.88 18.79
N HIS A 175 2.74 15.90 19.02
CA HIS A 175 2.63 17.22 18.39
C HIS A 175 3.75 17.52 17.40
N PHE A 176 4.44 16.50 16.91
CA PHE A 176 5.63 16.67 16.05
C PHE A 176 5.35 17.49 14.78
N ASP A 177 4.19 17.30 14.17
CA ASP A 177 3.80 18.00 12.94
C ASP A 177 3.33 19.46 13.22
N GLU A 178 2.96 19.76 14.46
CA GLU A 178 2.43 21.08 14.86
C GLU A 178 3.51 21.99 15.45
N GLN A 179 4.55 21.43 16.01
CA GLN A 179 5.58 22.17 16.74
C GLN A 179 6.95 21.94 16.12
N SER A 180 7.51 23.00 15.52
CA SER A 180 8.88 23.01 14.98
C SER A 180 9.96 23.15 16.08
N ARG A 181 9.70 22.72 17.32
CA ARG A 181 10.64 22.80 18.43
C ARG A 181 11.54 21.58 18.45
N ASN A 182 12.80 21.79 18.88
CA ASN A 182 13.74 20.72 19.13
C ASN A 182 13.60 20.27 20.58
N LEU A 183 13.81 18.98 20.89
CA LEU A 183 13.83 18.41 22.24
C LEU A 183 15.08 18.80 23.05
N LEU A 184 16.09 19.38 22.39
CA LEU A 184 17.36 19.82 23.00
C LEU A 184 17.31 21.30 23.38
#